data_08b89b5e8c8362b509025dac5fdcf4a4
#
_entry.id   08b89b5e8c8362b509025dac5fdcf4a4
#
_cell.length_a   1.000
_cell.length_b   1.000
_cell.length_c   1.000
_cell.angle_alpha   90.00
_cell.angle_beta   90.00
_cell.angle_gamma   90.00
#
_symmetry.space_group_name_H-M   'P 1'
#
loop_
_entity.id
_entity.type
_entity.pdbx_description
1 polymer ?
#
loop_
_entity_poly.entity_id
_entity_poly.type
_entity_poly.pdbx_seq_one_letter_code
_entity_poly.pdbx_strand_id
1 'polypeptide(L)'
;MPEFPEEFIAPMISSTVTMLILVWLIFARAAQRLSLALWVGLALLVWLAAVLLLSPHGFFLKLSLHPIPNIGLLFVPMIIGINFLAKSVVFQKLVDNIYQPWLIGVQISRMMGMIFLTLYARGLMPAEFAFPSGIGDIVVGITAPVIAAILFFNLPFSRILAIGWNIIGFADLVAAIILGFLTSPTPYQFLALDNPNYFLFDFPLALVPLFAVPLSLLLHIFSLRVLLKQASISRDYLTQE
;
A
#
# COMPACT_ATOMS: atom_id res chain seq x y z
N MET A 1 -19.64 9.80 18.75
CA MET A 1 -19.20 8.86 17.71
C MET A 1 -19.20 7.47 18.32
N PRO A 2 -19.56 6.42 17.57
CA PRO A 2 -19.37 5.05 18.05
C PRO A 2 -17.89 4.81 18.33
N GLU A 3 -17.60 3.94 19.29
CA GLU A 3 -16.20 3.56 19.60
C GLU A 3 -15.71 2.50 18.61
N PHE A 4 -14.43 2.58 18.26
CA PHE A 4 -13.81 1.56 17.40
C PHE A 4 -13.71 0.24 18.20
N PRO A 5 -14.10 -0.91 17.60
CA PRO A 5 -14.07 -2.19 18.32
C PRO A 5 -12.63 -2.61 18.69
N GLU A 6 -12.36 -2.76 19.99
CA GLU A 6 -11.01 -3.03 20.53
C GLU A 6 -10.37 -4.30 19.99
N GLU A 7 -11.18 -5.32 19.68
CA GLU A 7 -10.70 -6.61 19.16
C GLU A 7 -9.93 -6.49 17.83
N PHE A 8 -10.11 -5.40 17.08
CA PHE A 8 -9.37 -5.18 15.82
C PHE A 8 -8.07 -4.40 16.00
N ILE A 9 -7.83 -3.77 17.15
CA ILE A 9 -6.63 -2.94 17.39
C ILE A 9 -5.36 -3.79 17.26
N ALA A 10 -5.25 -4.87 18.04
CA ALA A 10 -4.08 -5.71 18.03
C ALA A 10 -3.83 -6.41 16.67
N PRO A 11 -4.83 -7.01 15.99
CA PRO A 11 -4.67 -7.54 14.64
C PRO A 11 -4.21 -6.51 13.62
N MET A 12 -4.71 -5.28 13.65
CA MET A 12 -4.31 -4.22 12.72
C MET A 12 -2.87 -3.78 12.94
N ILE A 13 -2.46 -3.56 14.18
CA ILE A 13 -1.08 -3.21 14.51
C ILE A 13 -0.14 -4.35 14.11
N SER A 14 -0.45 -5.59 14.48
CA SER A 14 0.42 -6.75 14.21
C SER A 14 0.56 -7.01 12.70
N SER A 15 -0.52 -6.89 11.91
CA SER A 15 -0.43 -7.05 10.46
C SER A 15 0.37 -5.93 9.79
N THR A 16 0.22 -4.68 10.27
CA THR A 16 0.99 -3.54 9.76
C THR A 16 2.48 -3.69 10.09
N VAL A 17 2.82 -4.11 11.31
CA VAL A 17 4.21 -4.41 11.71
C VAL A 17 4.77 -5.58 10.90
N THR A 18 3.98 -6.63 10.67
CA THR A 18 4.38 -7.76 9.83
C THR A 18 4.66 -7.31 8.40
N MET A 19 3.80 -6.49 7.81
CA MET A 19 4.02 -5.91 6.48
C MET A 19 5.33 -5.12 6.44
N LEU A 20 5.60 -4.27 7.44
CA LEU A 20 6.85 -3.51 7.55
C LEU A 20 8.07 -4.43 7.57
N ILE A 21 8.05 -5.46 8.42
CA ILE A 21 9.16 -6.42 8.56
C ILE A 21 9.41 -7.14 7.23
N LEU A 22 8.35 -7.63 6.58
CA LEU A 22 8.47 -8.33 5.30
C LEU A 22 9.04 -7.42 4.21
N VAL A 23 8.54 -6.20 4.10
CA VAL A 23 9.06 -5.20 3.14
C VAL A 23 10.52 -4.89 3.44
N TRP A 24 10.86 -4.64 4.71
CA TRP A 24 12.26 -4.41 5.09
C TRP A 24 13.16 -5.59 4.74
N LEU A 25 12.76 -6.83 4.99
CA LEU A 25 13.53 -8.03 4.63
C LEU A 25 13.74 -8.16 3.12
N ILE A 26 12.73 -7.82 2.31
CA ILE A 26 12.84 -7.79 0.85
C ILE A 26 13.92 -6.80 0.40
N PHE A 27 13.89 -5.58 0.94
CA PHE A 27 14.89 -4.56 0.63
C PHE A 27 16.27 -4.90 1.20
N ALA A 28 16.34 -5.47 2.41
CA ALA A 28 17.60 -5.87 3.03
C ALA A 28 18.33 -6.97 2.22
N ARG A 29 17.58 -7.91 1.65
CA ARG A 29 18.15 -8.93 0.76
C ARG A 29 18.61 -8.39 -0.59
N ALA A 30 17.98 -7.36 -1.10
CA ALA A 30 18.38 -6.70 -2.35
C ALA A 30 19.55 -5.73 -2.14
N ALA A 31 19.76 -5.27 -0.91
CA ALA A 31 20.79 -4.29 -0.57
C ALA A 31 22.20 -4.94 -0.62
N GLN A 32 23.09 -4.33 -1.39
CA GLN A 32 24.49 -4.78 -1.47
C GLN A 32 25.32 -4.36 -0.25
N ARG A 33 24.79 -3.47 0.60
CA ARG A 33 25.47 -2.94 1.79
C ARG A 33 24.50 -2.93 2.97
N LEU A 34 24.95 -3.39 4.12
CA LEU A 34 24.17 -3.40 5.35
C LEU A 34 23.66 -1.99 5.72
N SER A 35 24.50 -0.96 5.54
CA SER A 35 24.08 0.42 5.82
C SER A 35 22.84 0.84 5.03
N LEU A 36 22.73 0.45 3.76
CA LEU A 36 21.56 0.76 2.93
C LEU A 36 20.30 0.05 3.45
N ALA A 37 20.43 -1.23 3.83
CA ALA A 37 19.34 -1.99 4.43
C ALA A 37 18.86 -1.35 5.74
N LEU A 38 19.79 -0.90 6.59
CA LEU A 38 19.48 -0.23 7.86
C LEU A 38 18.78 1.13 7.63
N TRP A 39 19.22 1.93 6.66
CA TRP A 39 18.58 3.20 6.33
C TRP A 39 17.14 3.02 5.82
N VAL A 40 16.90 2.02 4.97
CA VAL A 40 15.54 1.69 4.53
C VAL A 40 14.68 1.27 5.72
N GLY A 41 15.20 0.38 6.58
CA GLY A 41 14.49 -0.05 7.80
C GLY A 41 14.17 1.11 8.73
N LEU A 42 15.15 1.99 8.97
CA LEU A 42 14.95 3.19 9.80
C LEU A 42 13.88 4.11 9.21
N ALA A 43 13.90 4.35 7.91
CA ALA A 43 12.89 5.18 7.25
C ALA A 43 11.48 4.61 7.40
N LEU A 44 11.31 3.30 7.21
CA LEU A 44 10.02 2.62 7.40
C LEU A 44 9.57 2.66 8.88
N LEU A 45 10.50 2.45 9.82
CA LEU A 45 10.22 2.53 11.26
C LEU A 45 9.81 3.93 11.70
N VAL A 46 10.53 4.96 11.26
CA VAL A 46 10.21 6.37 11.57
C VAL A 46 8.84 6.73 11.01
N TRP A 47 8.54 6.30 9.80
CA TRP A 47 7.23 6.54 9.19
C TRP A 47 6.10 5.85 9.98
N LEU A 48 6.23 4.55 10.27
CA LEU A 48 5.22 3.82 11.05
C LEU A 48 5.08 4.41 12.46
N ALA A 49 6.21 4.73 13.13
CA ALA A 49 6.19 5.35 14.45
C ALA A 49 5.47 6.70 14.44
N ALA A 50 5.69 7.53 13.42
CA ALA A 50 4.98 8.80 13.27
C ALA A 50 3.46 8.59 13.17
N VAL A 51 3.01 7.63 12.36
CA VAL A 51 1.57 7.32 12.25
C VAL A 51 1.02 6.78 13.59
N LEU A 52 1.73 5.85 14.24
CA LEU A 52 1.30 5.25 15.51
C LEU A 52 1.25 6.27 16.67
N LEU A 53 2.18 7.20 16.72
CA LEU A 53 2.24 8.21 17.79
C LEU A 53 1.22 9.33 17.61
N LEU A 54 0.92 9.70 16.36
CA LEU A 54 0.02 10.83 16.08
C LEU A 54 -1.45 10.41 16.00
N SER A 55 -1.75 9.17 15.54
CA SER A 55 -3.13 8.69 15.38
C SER A 55 -3.96 8.67 16.67
N PRO A 56 -3.46 8.14 17.82
CA PRO A 56 -4.26 8.05 19.04
C PRO A 56 -4.66 9.41 19.64
N HIS A 57 -3.98 10.48 19.24
CA HIS A 57 -4.30 11.85 19.68
C HIS A 57 -5.32 12.55 18.80
N GLY A 58 -5.93 11.83 17.86
CA GLY A 58 -6.88 12.39 16.89
C GLY A 58 -6.25 13.43 15.96
N PHE A 59 -4.92 13.43 15.81
CA PHE A 59 -4.20 14.38 14.97
C PHE A 59 -4.69 14.32 13.51
N PHE A 60 -4.75 13.14 12.94
CA PHE A 60 -5.18 12.94 11.56
C PHE A 60 -6.68 13.19 11.38
N LEU A 61 -7.50 12.85 12.38
CA LEU A 61 -8.92 13.15 12.36
C LEU A 61 -9.16 14.66 12.37
N LYS A 62 -8.49 15.41 13.25
CA LYS A 62 -8.57 16.87 13.28
C LYS A 62 -8.07 17.50 11.99
N LEU A 63 -7.04 16.93 11.41
CA LEU A 63 -6.47 17.38 10.16
C LEU A 63 -7.42 17.14 8.98
N SER A 64 -8.26 16.10 9.01
CA SER A 64 -9.24 15.81 7.96
C SER A 64 -10.36 16.85 7.86
N LEU A 65 -10.62 17.59 8.94
CA LEU A 65 -11.57 18.70 8.96
C LEU A 65 -11.07 19.95 8.21
N HIS A 66 -9.78 20.00 7.86
CA HIS A 66 -9.17 21.07 7.07
C HIS A 66 -8.95 20.63 5.62
N PRO A 67 -9.10 21.52 4.61
CA PRO A 67 -9.31 21.12 3.21
C PRO A 67 -8.12 20.46 2.48
N ILE A 68 -6.93 20.31 3.05
CA ILE A 68 -5.78 19.80 2.29
C ILE A 68 -4.89 18.77 3.02
N PRO A 69 -4.88 18.65 4.35
CA PRO A 69 -3.72 18.07 5.02
C PRO A 69 -3.55 16.56 4.96
N ASN A 70 -4.63 15.76 5.09
CA ASN A 70 -4.46 14.30 5.15
C ASN A 70 -4.12 13.67 3.80
N ILE A 71 -4.67 14.22 2.71
CA ILE A 71 -4.29 13.80 1.35
C ILE A 71 -2.82 14.11 1.12
N GLY A 72 -2.36 15.31 1.51
CA GLY A 72 -0.95 15.67 1.42
C GLY A 72 -0.04 14.71 2.19
N LEU A 73 -0.40 14.35 3.42
CA LEU A 73 0.38 13.41 4.24
C LEU A 73 0.43 11.99 3.67
N LEU A 74 -0.65 11.51 3.04
CA LEU A 74 -0.67 10.23 2.33
C LEU A 74 0.35 10.23 1.17
N PHE A 75 0.46 11.34 0.43
CA PHE A 75 1.36 11.44 -0.72
C PHE A 75 2.80 11.74 -0.36
N VAL A 76 3.11 12.29 0.82
CA VAL A 76 4.50 12.63 1.23
C VAL A 76 5.45 11.43 1.11
N PRO A 77 5.19 10.26 1.70
CA PRO A 77 6.10 9.13 1.56
C PRO A 77 6.18 8.60 0.12
N MET A 78 5.09 8.69 -0.67
CA MET A 78 5.10 8.35 -2.09
C MET A 78 5.99 9.30 -2.89
N ILE A 79 5.85 10.62 -2.68
CA ILE A 79 6.68 11.63 -3.35
C ILE A 79 8.16 11.41 -3.00
N ILE A 80 8.47 11.13 -1.75
CA ILE A 80 9.83 10.82 -1.30
C ILE A 80 10.36 9.58 -2.01
N GLY A 81 9.63 8.47 -1.99
CA GLY A 81 10.02 7.21 -2.64
C GLY A 81 10.23 7.36 -4.15
N ILE A 82 9.32 8.04 -4.84
CA ILE A 82 9.41 8.31 -6.27
C ILE A 82 10.60 9.23 -6.58
N ASN A 83 10.87 10.28 -5.77
CA ASN A 83 12.03 11.14 -5.95
C ASN A 83 13.34 10.37 -5.77
N PHE A 84 13.44 9.49 -4.78
CA PHE A 84 14.60 8.60 -4.63
C PHE A 84 14.76 7.68 -5.83
N LEU A 85 13.67 7.09 -6.33
CA LEU A 85 13.68 6.26 -7.52
C LEU A 85 14.13 7.04 -8.78
N ALA A 86 13.71 8.30 -8.91
CA ALA A 86 14.05 9.13 -10.07
C ALA A 86 15.49 9.67 -10.03
N LYS A 87 16.01 10.02 -8.84
CA LYS A 87 17.27 10.80 -8.71
C LYS A 87 18.45 10.00 -8.13
N SER A 88 18.21 8.91 -7.40
CA SER A 88 19.26 8.13 -6.75
C SER A 88 19.60 6.87 -7.51
N VAL A 89 20.78 6.82 -8.15
CA VAL A 89 21.28 5.62 -8.84
C VAL A 89 21.43 4.44 -7.85
N VAL A 90 21.79 4.71 -6.60
CA VAL A 90 21.90 3.68 -5.56
C VAL A 90 20.54 3.06 -5.27
N PHE A 91 19.49 3.90 -5.13
CA PHE A 91 18.14 3.42 -4.89
C PHE A 91 17.54 2.70 -6.11
N GLN A 92 17.82 3.20 -7.31
CA GLN A 92 17.43 2.50 -8.56
C GLN A 92 18.02 1.09 -8.62
N LYS A 93 19.34 0.95 -8.36
CA LYS A 93 20.00 -0.36 -8.31
C LYS A 93 19.43 -1.25 -7.21
N LEU A 94 19.10 -0.69 -6.04
CA LEU A 94 18.45 -1.42 -4.96
C LEU A 94 17.12 -2.02 -5.43
N VAL A 95 16.25 -1.19 -6.01
CA VAL A 95 14.93 -1.64 -6.52
C VAL A 95 15.09 -2.64 -7.67
N ASP A 96 16.01 -2.38 -8.61
CA ASP A 96 16.26 -3.26 -9.76
C ASP A 96 16.80 -4.65 -9.35
N ASN A 97 17.43 -4.77 -8.17
CA ASN A 97 17.93 -6.02 -7.61
C ASN A 97 16.87 -6.80 -6.78
N ILE A 98 15.70 -6.24 -6.55
CA ILE A 98 14.67 -6.95 -5.80
C ILE A 98 14.11 -8.10 -6.65
N TYR A 99 14.04 -9.28 -6.04
CA TYR A 99 13.41 -10.44 -6.65
C TYR A 99 11.90 -10.23 -6.79
N GLN A 100 11.42 -10.19 -8.03
CA GLN A 100 10.06 -9.79 -8.41
C GLN A 100 8.94 -10.53 -7.68
N PRO A 101 8.99 -11.88 -7.54
CA PRO A 101 7.97 -12.60 -6.81
C PRO A 101 7.74 -12.11 -5.38
N TRP A 102 8.77 -11.56 -4.72
CA TRP A 102 8.63 -11.05 -3.35
C TRP A 102 7.89 -9.71 -3.30
N LEU A 103 8.16 -8.80 -4.29
CA LEU A 103 7.43 -7.54 -4.39
C LEU A 103 5.91 -7.75 -4.59
N ILE A 104 5.56 -8.80 -5.33
CA ILE A 104 4.16 -9.17 -5.57
C ILE A 104 3.62 -9.92 -4.37
N GLY A 105 4.32 -10.95 -3.89
CA GLY A 105 3.84 -11.81 -2.81
C GLY A 105 3.55 -11.09 -1.50
N VAL A 106 4.32 -10.03 -1.17
CA VAL A 106 4.08 -9.23 0.04
C VAL A 106 2.73 -8.50 0.03
N GLN A 107 2.13 -8.30 -1.13
CA GLN A 107 0.79 -7.70 -1.28
C GLN A 107 -0.34 -8.59 -0.72
N ILE A 108 -0.04 -9.83 -0.27
CA ILE A 108 -0.97 -10.64 0.54
C ILE A 108 -1.43 -9.87 1.79
N SER A 109 -0.63 -8.92 2.29
CA SER A 109 -0.99 -8.03 3.39
C SER A 109 -2.27 -7.23 3.13
N ARG A 110 -2.67 -7.05 1.86
CA ARG A 110 -3.92 -6.38 1.48
C ARG A 110 -5.18 -7.15 1.90
N MET A 111 -5.06 -8.41 2.30
CA MET A 111 -6.17 -9.13 2.95
C MET A 111 -6.67 -8.42 4.22
N MET A 112 -5.89 -7.48 4.79
CA MET A 112 -6.39 -6.57 5.84
C MET A 112 -7.65 -5.80 5.43
N GLY A 113 -7.92 -5.61 4.14
CA GLY A 113 -9.16 -5.00 3.65
C GLY A 113 -10.44 -5.71 4.07
N MET A 114 -10.36 -6.95 4.57
CA MET A 114 -11.50 -7.63 5.23
C MET A 114 -12.07 -6.82 6.40
N ILE A 115 -11.25 -5.99 7.06
CA ILE A 115 -11.71 -5.12 8.16
C ILE A 115 -12.82 -4.16 7.69
N PHE A 116 -12.73 -3.65 6.46
CA PHE A 116 -13.74 -2.74 5.93
C PHE A 116 -15.12 -3.39 5.83
N LEU A 117 -15.17 -4.63 5.32
CA LEU A 117 -16.42 -5.40 5.23
C LEU A 117 -16.96 -5.76 6.63
N THR A 118 -16.08 -6.04 7.58
CA THR A 118 -16.46 -6.35 8.96
C THR A 118 -17.02 -5.11 9.68
N LEU A 119 -16.42 -3.94 9.48
CA LEU A 119 -16.91 -2.67 10.02
C LEU A 119 -18.25 -2.28 9.37
N TYR A 120 -18.42 -2.52 8.06
CA TYR A 120 -19.71 -2.34 7.40
C TYR A 120 -20.79 -3.23 8.01
N ALA A 121 -20.52 -4.51 8.21
CA ALA A 121 -21.48 -5.43 8.82
C ALA A 121 -21.91 -5.04 10.25
N ARG A 122 -21.13 -4.19 10.93
CA ARG A 122 -21.44 -3.58 12.22
C ARG A 122 -22.08 -2.19 12.14
N GLY A 123 -22.34 -1.69 10.93
CA GLY A 123 -22.88 -0.34 10.72
C GLY A 123 -21.89 0.80 11.00
N LEU A 124 -20.58 0.48 11.09
CA LEU A 124 -19.52 1.43 11.45
C LEU A 124 -18.79 2.02 10.23
N MET A 125 -19.12 1.55 9.02
CA MET A 125 -18.50 2.01 7.78
C MET A 125 -19.53 2.05 6.65
N PRO A 126 -19.52 3.05 5.76
CA PRO A 126 -20.44 3.12 4.65
C PRO A 126 -20.15 2.06 3.58
N ALA A 127 -21.21 1.57 2.94
CA ALA A 127 -21.14 0.55 1.89
C ALA A 127 -20.31 1.04 0.68
N GLU A 128 -20.43 2.31 0.33
CA GLU A 128 -19.79 2.99 -0.80
C GLU A 128 -18.27 2.94 -0.72
N PHE A 129 -17.72 2.85 0.49
CA PHE A 129 -16.29 2.64 0.72
C PHE A 129 -15.97 1.17 0.97
N ALA A 130 -16.71 0.52 1.87
CA ALA A 130 -16.36 -0.81 2.40
C ALA A 130 -16.33 -1.89 1.32
N PHE A 131 -17.33 -1.92 0.41
CA PHE A 131 -17.39 -2.95 -0.62
C PHE A 131 -16.30 -2.78 -1.68
N PRO A 132 -16.17 -1.64 -2.38
CA PRO A 132 -15.14 -1.51 -3.40
C PRO A 132 -13.73 -1.71 -2.82
N SER A 133 -13.39 -1.01 -1.75
CA SER A 133 -12.05 -1.05 -1.16
C SER A 133 -11.75 -2.41 -0.50
N GLY A 134 -12.73 -2.98 0.24
CA GLY A 134 -12.53 -4.27 0.90
C GLY A 134 -12.43 -5.44 -0.07
N ILE A 135 -13.32 -5.52 -1.07
CA ILE A 135 -13.29 -6.60 -2.05
C ILE A 135 -12.05 -6.48 -2.94
N GLY A 136 -11.71 -5.27 -3.39
CA GLY A 136 -10.52 -5.03 -4.20
C GLY A 136 -9.25 -5.45 -3.47
N ASP A 137 -9.08 -5.03 -2.22
CA ASP A 137 -7.97 -5.43 -1.36
C ASP A 137 -7.89 -6.96 -1.19
N ILE A 138 -9.01 -7.63 -0.91
CA ILE A 138 -9.07 -9.09 -0.76
C ILE A 138 -8.68 -9.79 -2.06
N VAL A 139 -9.23 -9.37 -3.20
CA VAL A 139 -8.93 -9.97 -4.51
C VAL A 139 -7.45 -9.85 -4.85
N VAL A 140 -6.88 -8.65 -4.70
CA VAL A 140 -5.46 -8.43 -4.94
C VAL A 140 -4.61 -9.20 -3.93
N GLY A 141 -4.99 -9.22 -2.65
CA GLY A 141 -4.27 -9.94 -1.59
C GLY A 141 -4.24 -11.46 -1.82
N ILE A 142 -5.38 -12.08 -2.15
CA ILE A 142 -5.46 -13.53 -2.40
C ILE A 142 -4.72 -13.92 -3.67
N THR A 143 -4.79 -13.10 -4.72
CA THR A 143 -4.13 -13.40 -6.00
C THR A 143 -2.63 -13.11 -5.98
N ALA A 144 -2.12 -12.30 -5.05
CA ALA A 144 -0.70 -11.96 -4.94
C ALA A 144 0.22 -13.20 -4.89
N PRO A 145 0.02 -14.19 -4.00
CA PRO A 145 0.87 -15.39 -3.97
C PRO A 145 0.75 -16.23 -5.25
N VAL A 146 -0.39 -16.22 -5.91
CA VAL A 146 -0.59 -16.95 -7.18
C VAL A 146 0.25 -16.31 -8.29
N ILE A 147 0.18 -14.99 -8.46
CA ILE A 147 0.99 -14.26 -9.45
C ILE A 147 2.48 -14.36 -9.12
N ALA A 148 2.85 -14.30 -7.84
CA ALA A 148 4.22 -14.50 -7.40
C ALA A 148 4.73 -15.91 -7.77
N ALA A 149 3.93 -16.95 -7.58
CA ALA A 149 4.27 -18.33 -7.96
C ALA A 149 4.40 -18.49 -9.49
N ILE A 150 3.49 -17.91 -10.27
CA ILE A 150 3.54 -17.92 -11.74
C ILE A 150 4.87 -17.30 -12.23
N LEU A 151 5.33 -16.20 -11.62
CA LEU A 151 6.62 -15.59 -11.92
C LEU A 151 7.79 -16.44 -11.43
N PHE A 152 7.70 -17.03 -10.24
CA PHE A 152 8.74 -17.87 -9.66
C PHE A 152 9.05 -19.07 -10.55
N PHE A 153 8.03 -19.74 -11.08
CA PHE A 153 8.16 -20.90 -11.95
C PHE A 153 8.38 -20.54 -13.42
N ASN A 154 8.51 -19.24 -13.75
CA ASN A 154 8.70 -18.75 -15.13
C ASN A 154 7.64 -19.31 -16.11
N LEU A 155 6.37 -19.39 -15.69
CA LEU A 155 5.31 -19.91 -16.53
C LEU A 155 5.06 -19.00 -17.75
N PRO A 156 4.48 -19.53 -18.85
CA PRO A 156 4.14 -18.73 -20.03
C PRO A 156 3.31 -17.50 -19.65
N PHE A 157 3.59 -16.36 -20.28
CA PHE A 157 2.90 -15.08 -20.05
C PHE A 157 3.02 -14.51 -18.63
N SER A 158 3.83 -15.12 -17.74
CA SER A 158 4.00 -14.71 -16.32
C SER A 158 4.23 -13.21 -16.16
N ARG A 159 5.06 -12.63 -17.03
CA ARG A 159 5.39 -11.21 -17.00
C ARG A 159 4.18 -10.32 -17.37
N ILE A 160 3.45 -10.65 -18.43
CA ILE A 160 2.27 -9.88 -18.87
C ILE A 160 1.20 -9.94 -17.79
N LEU A 161 0.97 -11.12 -17.20
CA LEU A 161 0.05 -11.30 -16.08
C LEU A 161 0.46 -10.46 -14.87
N ALA A 162 1.76 -10.44 -14.53
CA ALA A 162 2.27 -9.64 -13.42
C ALA A 162 2.14 -8.13 -13.68
N ILE A 163 2.37 -7.65 -14.90
CA ILE A 163 2.16 -6.25 -15.28
C ILE A 163 0.67 -5.88 -15.14
N GLY A 164 -0.23 -6.67 -15.74
CA GLY A 164 -1.67 -6.44 -15.65
C GLY A 164 -2.18 -6.43 -14.21
N TRP A 165 -1.72 -7.41 -13.41
CA TRP A 165 -2.05 -7.49 -11.99
C TRP A 165 -1.57 -6.25 -11.19
N ASN A 166 -0.34 -5.77 -11.44
CA ASN A 166 0.17 -4.56 -10.79
C ASN A 166 -0.65 -3.31 -11.17
N ILE A 167 -1.07 -3.19 -12.43
CA ILE A 167 -1.91 -2.08 -12.89
C ILE A 167 -3.27 -2.11 -12.19
N ILE A 168 -3.90 -3.29 -12.10
CA ILE A 168 -5.19 -3.47 -11.43
C ILE A 168 -5.05 -3.16 -9.94
N GLY A 169 -4.03 -3.70 -9.26
CA GLY A 169 -3.80 -3.46 -7.83
C GLY A 169 -3.47 -2.00 -7.51
N PHE A 170 -2.76 -1.30 -8.40
CA PHE A 170 -2.51 0.13 -8.28
C PHE A 170 -3.80 0.94 -8.46
N ALA A 171 -4.58 0.64 -9.49
CA ALA A 171 -5.84 1.33 -9.78
C ALA A 171 -6.86 1.17 -8.65
N ASP A 172 -6.93 -0.03 -8.06
CA ASP A 172 -7.78 -0.33 -6.91
C ASP A 172 -7.42 0.53 -5.69
N LEU A 173 -6.14 0.67 -5.36
CA LEU A 173 -5.69 1.56 -4.28
C LEU A 173 -6.01 3.04 -4.56
N VAL A 174 -5.88 3.48 -5.82
CA VAL A 174 -6.26 4.84 -6.21
C VAL A 174 -7.77 5.04 -6.03
N ALA A 175 -8.58 4.07 -6.44
CA ALA A 175 -10.03 4.11 -6.22
C ALA A 175 -10.38 4.14 -4.72
N ALA A 176 -9.70 3.33 -3.88
CA ALA A 176 -9.89 3.34 -2.43
C ALA A 176 -9.55 4.70 -1.81
N ILE A 177 -8.48 5.38 -2.26
CA ILE A 177 -8.14 6.74 -1.81
C ILE A 177 -9.26 7.73 -2.18
N ILE A 178 -9.74 7.70 -3.42
CA ILE A 178 -10.81 8.58 -3.89
C ILE A 178 -12.09 8.34 -3.09
N LEU A 179 -12.51 7.09 -2.94
CA LEU A 179 -13.71 6.73 -2.18
C LEU A 179 -13.57 7.09 -0.71
N GLY A 180 -12.41 6.84 -0.10
CA GLY A 180 -12.10 7.23 1.27
C GLY A 180 -12.27 8.73 1.48
N PHE A 181 -11.82 9.53 0.53
CA PHE A 181 -11.98 10.98 0.58
C PHE A 181 -13.43 11.43 0.39
N LEU A 182 -14.14 10.84 -0.57
CA LEU A 182 -15.54 11.20 -0.87
C LEU A 182 -16.54 10.75 0.21
N THR A 183 -16.20 9.75 1.03
CA THR A 183 -17.04 9.23 2.11
C THR A 183 -16.70 9.77 3.49
N SER A 184 -15.51 10.37 3.68
CA SER A 184 -15.06 10.90 4.97
C SER A 184 -15.74 12.24 5.30
N PRO A 185 -16.00 12.57 6.59
CA PRO A 185 -16.68 13.79 7.02
C PRO A 185 -15.77 15.02 6.85
N THR A 186 -15.57 15.43 5.61
CA THR A 186 -14.77 16.59 5.20
C THR A 186 -15.66 17.57 4.43
N PRO A 187 -15.23 18.82 4.19
CA PRO A 187 -15.94 19.74 3.30
C PRO A 187 -16.14 19.23 1.87
N TYR A 188 -15.44 18.16 1.48
CA TYR A 188 -15.53 17.53 0.16
C TYR A 188 -16.27 16.19 0.18
N GLN A 189 -16.93 15.86 1.28
CA GLN A 189 -17.77 14.66 1.35
C GLN A 189 -18.88 14.76 0.29
N PHE A 190 -18.98 13.73 -0.54
CA PHE A 190 -19.98 13.66 -1.61
C PHE A 190 -20.82 12.38 -1.53
N LEU A 191 -20.28 11.33 -0.92
CA LEU A 191 -20.93 10.03 -0.74
C LEU A 191 -21.19 9.75 0.74
N ALA A 192 -22.12 8.84 1.03
CA ALA A 192 -22.42 8.39 2.39
C ALA A 192 -22.73 9.55 3.36
N LEU A 193 -23.54 10.52 2.93
CA LEU A 193 -23.84 11.73 3.72
C LEU A 193 -24.58 11.41 5.02
N ASP A 194 -25.35 10.34 5.03
CA ASP A 194 -26.12 9.83 6.17
C ASP A 194 -25.29 8.91 7.09
N ASN A 195 -24.21 8.30 6.58
CA ASN A 195 -23.30 7.43 7.33
C ASN A 195 -21.83 7.68 6.94
N PRO A 196 -21.24 8.83 7.33
CA PRO A 196 -19.85 9.17 6.98
C PRO A 196 -18.81 8.18 7.52
N ASN A 197 -17.72 8.03 6.79
CA ASN A 197 -16.59 7.19 7.19
C ASN A 197 -15.73 7.89 8.26
N TYR A 198 -16.16 7.87 9.51
CA TYR A 198 -15.50 8.55 10.62
C TYR A 198 -14.16 7.91 11.03
N PHE A 199 -14.04 6.58 10.85
CA PHE A 199 -12.90 5.84 11.40
C PHE A 199 -11.67 5.86 10.50
N LEU A 200 -11.80 6.23 9.21
CA LEU A 200 -10.71 6.07 8.24
C LEU A 200 -9.41 6.78 8.65
N PHE A 201 -9.52 7.92 9.32
CA PHE A 201 -8.37 8.69 9.81
C PHE A 201 -8.23 8.65 11.33
N ASP A 202 -8.95 7.77 11.99
CA ASP A 202 -8.84 7.55 13.43
C ASP A 202 -8.05 6.27 13.74
N PHE A 203 -7.46 6.22 14.94
CA PHE A 203 -6.72 5.04 15.39
C PHE A 203 -7.67 3.86 15.65
N PRO A 204 -7.31 2.64 15.23
CA PRO A 204 -6.09 2.22 14.51
C PRO A 204 -6.23 2.23 12.98
N LEU A 205 -7.42 2.55 12.43
CA LEU A 205 -7.70 2.43 11.01
C LEU A 205 -6.84 3.38 10.16
N ALA A 206 -6.39 4.50 10.73
CA ALA A 206 -5.46 5.45 10.11
C ALA A 206 -4.14 4.81 9.62
N LEU A 207 -3.75 3.64 10.18
CA LEU A 207 -2.60 2.86 9.70
C LEU A 207 -2.76 2.43 8.24
N VAL A 208 -3.99 2.21 7.79
CA VAL A 208 -4.25 1.79 6.40
C VAL A 208 -3.97 2.93 5.42
N PRO A 209 -4.68 4.09 5.44
CA PRO A 209 -4.45 5.15 4.46
C PRO A 209 -3.11 5.86 4.63
N LEU A 210 -2.53 5.91 5.84
CA LEU A 210 -1.31 6.68 6.09
C LEU A 210 -0.02 5.86 6.06
N PHE A 211 -0.09 4.53 6.09
CA PHE A 211 1.08 3.66 6.00
C PHE A 211 0.92 2.56 4.94
N ALA A 212 -0.09 1.67 5.08
CA ALA A 212 -0.20 0.49 4.24
C ALA A 212 -0.48 0.84 2.76
N VAL A 213 -1.42 1.75 2.49
CA VAL A 213 -1.80 2.14 1.13
C VAL A 213 -0.65 2.81 0.37
N PRO A 214 0.02 3.87 0.88
CA PRO A 214 1.12 4.48 0.15
C PRO A 214 2.34 3.56 0.03
N LEU A 215 2.59 2.67 0.98
CA LEU A 215 3.62 1.66 0.86
C LEU A 215 3.29 0.65 -0.26
N SER A 216 2.04 0.13 -0.30
CA SER A 216 1.58 -0.77 -1.37
C SER A 216 1.65 -0.12 -2.76
N LEU A 217 1.26 1.15 -2.89
CA LEU A 217 1.40 1.90 -4.14
C LEU A 217 2.86 1.98 -4.62
N LEU A 218 3.79 2.28 -3.69
CA LEU A 218 5.23 2.27 -4.01
C LEU A 218 5.71 0.89 -4.47
N LEU A 219 5.26 -0.18 -3.81
CA LEU A 219 5.64 -1.55 -4.20
C LEU A 219 5.11 -1.91 -5.59
N HIS A 220 3.88 -1.49 -5.96
CA HIS A 220 3.37 -1.64 -7.33
C HIS A 220 4.21 -0.86 -8.34
N ILE A 221 4.59 0.39 -8.03
CA ILE A 221 5.47 1.21 -8.90
C ILE A 221 6.84 0.54 -9.09
N PHE A 222 7.44 0.05 -8.00
CA PHE A 222 8.75 -0.62 -8.06
C PHE A 222 8.67 -1.93 -8.86
N SER A 223 7.62 -2.71 -8.65
CA SER A 223 7.36 -3.94 -9.40
C SER A 223 7.20 -3.65 -10.89
N LEU A 224 6.37 -2.69 -11.28
CA LEU A 224 6.19 -2.28 -12.68
C LEU A 224 7.51 -1.82 -13.31
N ARG A 225 8.30 -1.00 -12.61
CA ARG A 225 9.62 -0.59 -13.10
C ARG A 225 10.50 -1.77 -13.47
N VAL A 226 10.64 -2.75 -12.57
CA VAL A 226 11.50 -3.92 -12.80
C VAL A 226 10.98 -4.76 -13.95
N LEU A 227 9.66 -5.03 -13.99
CA LEU A 227 9.03 -5.80 -15.06
C LEU A 227 9.20 -5.14 -16.44
N LEU A 228 9.00 -3.82 -16.53
CA LEU A 228 9.13 -3.09 -17.79
C LEU A 228 10.58 -2.99 -18.26
N LYS A 229 11.54 -2.78 -17.35
CA LYS A 229 12.97 -2.75 -17.68
C LYS A 229 13.47 -4.08 -18.27
N GLN A 230 13.07 -5.19 -17.67
CA GLN A 230 13.39 -6.51 -18.20
C GLN A 230 12.78 -6.75 -19.59
N ALA A 231 11.60 -6.13 -19.93
CA ALA A 231 10.97 -6.22 -21.24
C ALA A 231 11.78 -5.51 -22.33
N SER A 232 12.36 -4.35 -22.02
CA SER A 232 13.19 -3.61 -22.98
C SER A 232 14.45 -4.39 -23.34
N ILE A 233 15.14 -4.91 -22.34
CA ILE A 233 16.37 -5.70 -22.55
C ILE A 233 16.10 -6.91 -23.46
N SER A 234 15.04 -7.68 -23.21
CA SER A 234 14.70 -8.84 -24.04
C SER A 234 14.36 -8.47 -25.49
N ARG A 235 13.74 -7.31 -25.70
CA ARG A 235 13.43 -6.81 -27.06
C ARG A 235 14.68 -6.43 -27.82
N ASP A 236 15.63 -5.73 -27.16
CA ASP A 236 16.87 -5.27 -27.79
C ASP A 236 17.75 -6.43 -28.27
N TYR A 237 17.75 -7.56 -27.53
CA TYR A 237 18.45 -8.77 -27.96
C TYR A 237 17.81 -9.39 -29.23
N LEU A 238 16.48 -9.42 -29.33
CA LEU A 238 15.77 -10.00 -30.49
C LEU A 238 15.87 -9.12 -31.75
N THR A 239 16.20 -7.86 -31.65
CA THR A 239 16.36 -6.94 -32.80
C THR A 239 17.79 -6.89 -33.33
N GLN A 240 18.75 -7.55 -32.67
CA GLN A 240 20.17 -7.61 -33.06
C GLN A 240 20.52 -8.93 -33.78
N GLU A 241 19.59 -9.89 -33.88
CA GLU A 241 19.67 -11.10 -34.71
C GLU A 241 18.94 -10.88 -36.05
#